data_203ab2cbe81fe8cd32597f23f3e66d74
#
_entry.id   203ab2cbe81fe8cd32597f23f3e66d74
#
_cell.length_a   1.000
_cell.length_b   1.000
_cell.length_c   1.000
_cell.angle_alpha   90.00
_cell.angle_beta   90.00
_cell.angle_gamma   90.00
#
_symmetry.space_group_name_H-M   'P 1'
#
loop_
_entity.id
_entity.type
_entity.pdbx_description
1 polymer ?
#
loop_
_entity_poly.entity_id
_entity_poly.type
_entity_poly.pdbx_seq_one_letter_code
_entity_poly.pdbx_strand_id
1 'polypeptide(L)'
;MSLLFALEETREFFMEAFLKALREKPLNKISVKELCQRTGYNRSTFYYYFEDVYDLRKQVETNLIHSIISEISLQPNLTDEKFIKSLITVHKVYGGIIVFLNRDSSFYESYKQALQPHLLAFLKVEKLNTELDLIFDFVMGGIFALLEKYARQDIPLTVEELTLFIQEQINKLSVWHSYSNNENSH
;
A
#
# COMPACT_ATOMS: atom_id res chain seq x y z
N MET A 1 28.88 15.54 -4.26
CA MET A 1 27.49 15.06 -4.40
C MET A 1 27.25 14.77 -5.88
N SER A 2 26.92 13.53 -6.25
CA SER A 2 26.76 13.11 -7.65
C SER A 2 25.51 13.78 -8.27
N LEU A 3 25.56 14.11 -9.56
CA LEU A 3 24.42 14.66 -10.33
C LEU A 3 23.19 13.73 -10.22
N LEU A 4 23.39 12.42 -10.19
CA LEU A 4 22.35 11.41 -9.99
C LEU A 4 21.63 11.58 -8.64
N PHE A 5 22.32 11.88 -7.56
CA PHE A 5 21.73 12.10 -6.24
C PHE A 5 20.82 13.36 -6.23
N ALA A 6 21.27 14.45 -6.86
CA ALA A 6 20.48 15.68 -6.96
C ALA A 6 19.23 15.51 -7.85
N LEU A 7 19.27 14.65 -8.84
CA LEU A 7 18.13 14.34 -9.72
C LEU A 7 17.08 13.51 -8.97
N GLU A 8 17.50 12.51 -8.19
CA GLU A 8 16.60 11.72 -7.34
C GLU A 8 15.92 12.59 -6.28
N GLU A 9 16.69 13.43 -5.60
CA GLU A 9 16.19 14.36 -4.58
C GLU A 9 15.12 15.33 -5.17
N THR A 10 15.35 15.88 -6.37
CA THR A 10 14.39 16.77 -7.04
C THR A 10 13.07 16.06 -7.36
N ARG A 11 13.13 14.81 -7.83
CA ARG A 11 11.96 13.98 -8.10
C ARG A 11 11.15 13.72 -6.82
N GLU A 12 11.83 13.44 -5.71
CA GLU A 12 11.22 13.23 -4.40
C GLU A 12 10.52 14.48 -3.88
N PHE A 13 11.09 15.69 -4.06
CA PHE A 13 10.41 16.93 -3.68
C PHE A 13 9.08 17.12 -4.38
N PHE A 14 8.98 16.79 -5.67
CA PHE A 14 7.69 16.83 -6.37
C PHE A 14 6.70 15.80 -5.83
N MET A 15 7.14 14.58 -5.51
CA MET A 15 6.30 13.53 -4.91
C MET A 15 5.78 13.96 -3.54
N GLU A 16 6.62 14.54 -2.68
CA GLU A 16 6.19 15.07 -1.38
C GLU A 16 5.22 16.23 -1.52
N ALA A 17 5.48 17.18 -2.42
CA ALA A 17 4.59 18.31 -2.67
C ALA A 17 3.21 17.84 -3.17
N PHE A 18 3.20 16.80 -4.03
CA PHE A 18 1.98 16.16 -4.50
C PHE A 18 1.20 15.51 -3.36
N LEU A 19 1.87 14.72 -2.51
CA LEU A 19 1.23 14.07 -1.36
C LEU A 19 0.65 15.08 -0.36
N LYS A 20 1.32 16.20 -0.14
CA LYS A 20 0.79 17.31 0.67
C LYS A 20 -0.45 17.93 0.02
N ALA A 21 -0.40 18.19 -1.30
CA ALA A 21 -1.55 18.74 -2.05
C ALA A 21 -2.75 17.80 -2.06
N LEU A 22 -2.51 16.48 -2.17
CA LEU A 22 -3.56 15.45 -2.20
C LEU A 22 -4.33 15.35 -0.88
N ARG A 23 -3.70 15.69 0.24
CA ARG A 23 -4.37 15.79 1.56
C ARG A 23 -5.31 16.98 1.65
N GLU A 24 -5.03 18.05 0.92
CA GLU A 24 -5.78 19.31 0.97
C GLU A 24 -6.96 19.32 0.00
N LYS A 25 -6.83 18.63 -1.16
CA LYS A 25 -7.82 18.70 -2.24
C LYS A 25 -7.79 17.47 -3.16
N PRO A 26 -8.87 17.21 -3.90
CA PRO A 26 -8.93 16.10 -4.83
C PRO A 26 -7.94 16.26 -6.00
N LEU A 27 -7.49 15.13 -6.56
CA LEU A 27 -6.48 15.03 -7.62
C LEU A 27 -6.73 15.99 -8.81
N ASN A 28 -7.98 16.05 -9.29
CA ASN A 28 -8.37 16.89 -10.44
C ASN A 28 -8.26 18.40 -10.19
N LYS A 29 -7.95 18.81 -8.97
CA LYS A 29 -7.70 20.22 -8.58
C LYS A 29 -6.22 20.51 -8.34
N ILE A 30 -5.34 19.50 -8.44
CA ILE A 30 -3.89 19.66 -8.33
C ILE A 30 -3.34 20.00 -9.71
N SER A 31 -2.47 21.02 -9.78
CA SER A 31 -1.88 21.45 -11.04
C SER A 31 -0.36 21.48 -10.98
N VAL A 32 0.29 21.27 -12.15
CA VAL A 32 1.74 21.40 -12.31
C VAL A 32 2.24 22.77 -11.81
N LYS A 33 1.48 23.85 -12.10
CA LYS A 33 1.84 25.21 -11.64
C LYS A 33 1.98 25.27 -10.13
N GLU A 34 1.03 24.70 -9.42
CA GLU A 34 1.03 24.67 -7.96
C GLU A 34 2.18 23.83 -7.40
N LEU A 35 2.42 22.64 -7.97
CA LEU A 35 3.53 21.79 -7.54
C LEU A 35 4.88 22.47 -7.74
N CYS A 36 5.06 23.18 -8.85
CA CYS A 36 6.25 24.01 -9.07
C CYS A 36 6.38 25.14 -8.06
N GLN A 37 5.26 25.79 -7.67
CA GLN A 37 5.28 26.83 -6.63
C GLN A 37 5.65 26.27 -5.23
N ARG A 38 5.17 25.06 -4.91
CA ARG A 38 5.47 24.40 -3.63
C ARG A 38 6.92 23.94 -3.52
N THR A 39 7.49 23.48 -4.63
CA THR A 39 8.86 22.95 -4.66
C THR A 39 9.93 24.00 -4.98
N GLY A 40 9.54 25.15 -5.51
CA GLY A 40 10.48 26.18 -6.02
C GLY A 40 11.08 25.86 -7.39
N TYR A 41 10.72 24.74 -8.01
CA TYR A 41 11.20 24.35 -9.33
C TYR A 41 10.30 24.91 -10.45
N ASN A 42 10.84 24.97 -11.65
CA ASN A 42 10.10 25.41 -12.83
C ASN A 42 9.37 24.23 -13.53
N ARG A 43 8.49 24.57 -14.50
CA ARG A 43 7.72 23.56 -15.23
C ARG A 43 8.59 22.61 -16.08
N SER A 44 9.69 23.10 -16.65
CA SER A 44 10.58 22.23 -17.45
C SER A 44 11.24 21.18 -16.57
N THR A 45 11.56 21.51 -15.33
CA THR A 45 12.05 20.54 -14.34
C THR A 45 10.98 19.50 -13.99
N PHE A 46 9.72 19.90 -13.83
CA PHE A 46 8.63 18.96 -13.62
C PHE A 46 8.49 17.98 -14.80
N TYR A 47 8.41 18.51 -16.04
CA TYR A 47 8.24 17.70 -17.25
C TYR A 47 9.46 16.86 -17.64
N TYR A 48 10.60 17.08 -17.00
CA TYR A 48 11.75 16.19 -17.10
C TYR A 48 11.50 14.85 -16.39
N TYR A 49 10.72 14.85 -15.30
CA TYR A 49 10.45 13.65 -14.48
C TYR A 49 9.06 13.03 -14.71
N PHE A 50 8.08 13.85 -15.08
CA PHE A 50 6.68 13.45 -15.13
C PHE A 50 6.00 14.03 -16.39
N GLU A 51 5.18 13.22 -17.04
CA GLU A 51 4.39 13.67 -18.18
C GLU A 51 3.29 14.66 -17.74
N ASP A 52 2.63 14.34 -16.61
CA ASP A 52 1.59 15.17 -16.00
C ASP A 52 1.40 14.81 -14.51
N VAL A 53 0.36 15.34 -13.89
CA VAL A 53 0.03 15.06 -12.49
C VAL A 53 -0.45 13.62 -12.29
N TYR A 54 -1.04 12.98 -13.30
CA TYR A 54 -1.49 11.58 -13.22
C TYR A 54 -0.31 10.62 -13.33
N ASP A 55 0.68 10.92 -14.15
CA ASP A 55 1.94 10.18 -14.19
C ASP A 55 2.70 10.30 -12.86
N LEU A 56 2.79 11.52 -12.30
CA LEU A 56 3.36 11.71 -10.96
C LEU A 56 2.64 10.85 -9.92
N ARG A 57 1.30 10.84 -9.92
CA ARG A 57 0.50 9.97 -9.05
C ARG A 57 0.88 8.50 -9.22
N LYS A 58 0.89 8.01 -10.46
CA LYS A 58 1.24 6.61 -10.78
C LYS A 58 2.62 6.23 -10.26
N GLN A 59 3.61 7.13 -10.40
CA GLN A 59 4.96 6.88 -9.89
C GLN A 59 4.99 6.87 -8.35
N VAL A 60 4.22 7.72 -7.67
CA VAL A 60 4.06 7.69 -6.20
C VAL A 60 3.43 6.38 -5.75
N GLU A 61 2.36 5.93 -6.41
CA GLU A 61 1.70 4.65 -6.13
C GLU A 61 2.66 3.47 -6.30
N THR A 62 3.40 3.44 -7.39
CA THR A 62 4.39 2.39 -7.67
C THR A 62 5.48 2.35 -6.61
N ASN A 63 6.04 3.49 -6.23
CA ASN A 63 7.07 3.56 -5.19
C ASN A 63 6.53 3.10 -3.82
N LEU A 64 5.31 3.48 -3.49
CA LEU A 64 4.66 3.08 -2.24
C LEU A 64 4.43 1.56 -2.21
N ILE A 65 3.85 0.99 -3.27
CA ILE A 65 3.63 -0.45 -3.38
C ILE A 65 4.96 -1.20 -3.29
N HIS A 66 5.99 -0.72 -3.99
CA HIS A 66 7.32 -1.33 -3.94
C HIS A 66 7.92 -1.31 -2.52
N SER A 67 7.78 -0.20 -1.79
CA SER A 67 8.22 -0.10 -0.40
C SER A 67 7.48 -1.09 0.51
N ILE A 68 6.16 -1.22 0.34
CA ILE A 68 5.34 -2.17 1.09
C ILE A 68 5.78 -3.62 0.82
N ILE A 69 5.93 -3.96 -0.45
CA ILE A 69 6.33 -5.33 -0.84
C ILE A 69 7.75 -5.65 -0.36
N SER A 70 8.67 -4.69 -0.41
CA SER A 70 10.03 -4.90 0.10
C SER A 70 10.05 -5.20 1.60
N GLU A 71 9.27 -4.49 2.40
CA GLU A 71 9.13 -4.75 3.84
C GLU A 71 8.56 -6.15 4.13
N ILE A 72 7.56 -6.58 3.35
CA ILE A 72 6.98 -7.93 3.47
C ILE A 72 8.03 -8.98 3.08
N SER A 73 8.77 -8.77 2.00
CA SER A 73 9.75 -9.73 1.44
C SER A 73 10.99 -9.89 2.31
N LEU A 74 11.33 -8.91 3.15
CA LEU A 74 12.46 -8.98 4.08
C LEU A 74 12.22 -9.94 5.27
N GLN A 75 10.99 -10.47 5.44
CA GLN A 75 10.67 -11.41 6.53
C GLN A 75 10.99 -12.85 6.13
N PRO A 76 12.03 -13.50 6.67
CA PRO A 76 12.50 -14.81 6.20
C PRO A 76 11.55 -15.98 6.50
N ASN A 77 10.62 -15.79 7.44
CA ASN A 77 9.58 -16.77 7.78
C ASN A 77 8.26 -16.01 7.97
N LEU A 78 7.52 -15.84 6.89
CA LEU A 78 6.26 -15.14 6.90
C LEU A 78 5.21 -16.03 7.61
N THR A 79 4.95 -15.75 8.88
CA THR A 79 3.79 -16.27 9.61
C THR A 79 2.64 -15.28 9.45
N ASP A 80 1.41 -15.76 9.65
CA ASP A 80 0.19 -14.93 9.59
C ASP A 80 0.34 -13.67 10.44
N GLU A 81 0.86 -13.82 11.66
CA GLU A 81 1.11 -12.70 12.58
C GLU A 81 2.12 -11.69 12.02
N LYS A 82 3.25 -12.18 11.50
CA LYS A 82 4.29 -11.30 10.94
C LYS A 82 3.82 -10.57 9.68
N PHE A 83 3.06 -11.26 8.81
CA PHE A 83 2.49 -10.65 7.62
C PHE A 83 1.52 -9.53 7.98
N ILE A 84 0.57 -9.79 8.88
CA ILE A 84 -0.41 -8.79 9.34
C ILE A 84 0.31 -7.64 10.05
N LYS A 85 1.28 -7.92 10.91
CA LYS A 85 2.06 -6.90 11.60
C LYS A 85 2.87 -6.01 10.64
N SER A 86 3.45 -6.59 9.60
CA SER A 86 4.14 -5.83 8.55
C SER A 86 3.18 -4.90 7.81
N LEU A 87 2.00 -5.39 7.41
CA LEU A 87 0.96 -4.58 6.78
C LEU A 87 0.55 -3.40 7.68
N ILE A 88 0.29 -3.65 8.95
CA ILE A 88 -0.12 -2.60 9.91
C ILE A 88 1.01 -1.59 10.11
N THR A 89 2.26 -2.05 10.24
CA THR A 89 3.43 -1.18 10.43
C THR A 89 3.62 -0.26 9.24
N VAL A 90 3.54 -0.81 8.03
CA VAL A 90 3.59 -0.03 6.79
C VAL A 90 2.46 0.99 6.72
N HIS A 91 1.24 0.58 7.06
CA HIS A 91 0.10 1.49 7.08
C HIS A 91 0.19 2.54 8.21
N LYS A 92 0.89 2.26 9.30
CA LYS A 92 1.19 3.28 10.32
C LYS A 92 2.09 4.38 9.75
N VAL A 93 3.06 4.02 8.92
CA VAL A 93 3.98 4.97 8.28
C VAL A 93 3.31 5.69 7.10
N TYR A 94 2.62 4.96 6.24
CA TYR A 94 2.08 5.44 4.97
C TYR A 94 0.56 5.57 4.95
N GLY A 95 -0.16 5.22 6.04
CA GLY A 95 -1.62 5.08 6.06
C GLY A 95 -2.38 6.33 5.65
N GLY A 96 -1.89 7.50 6.07
CA GLY A 96 -2.46 8.76 5.61
C GLY A 96 -2.40 8.92 4.09
N ILE A 97 -1.38 8.37 3.42
CA ILE A 97 -1.20 8.43 1.97
C ILE A 97 -2.09 7.38 1.31
N ILE A 98 -2.08 6.15 1.83
CA ILE A 98 -2.87 5.02 1.32
C ILE A 98 -4.36 5.35 1.32
N VAL A 99 -4.88 5.95 2.38
CA VAL A 99 -6.28 6.41 2.47
C VAL A 99 -6.65 7.38 1.34
N PHE A 100 -5.75 8.29 0.97
CA PHE A 100 -6.00 9.23 -0.12
C PHE A 100 -5.87 8.58 -1.51
N LEU A 101 -4.94 7.68 -1.69
CA LEU A 101 -4.74 6.95 -2.94
C LEU A 101 -5.86 5.94 -3.19
N ASN A 102 -6.36 5.27 -2.13
CA ASN A 102 -7.40 4.24 -2.22
C ASN A 102 -8.82 4.80 -2.49
N ARG A 103 -8.98 6.13 -2.64
CA ARG A 103 -10.24 6.74 -3.08
C ARG A 103 -10.63 6.38 -4.52
N ASP A 104 -9.74 5.77 -5.25
CA ASP A 104 -9.92 5.32 -6.61
C ASP A 104 -9.44 3.86 -6.71
N SER A 105 -10.21 3.04 -7.40
CA SER A 105 -10.00 1.60 -7.47
C SER A 105 -8.65 1.19 -8.09
N SER A 106 -7.99 2.08 -8.83
CA SER A 106 -6.75 1.76 -9.55
C SER A 106 -5.60 1.41 -8.60
N PHE A 107 -5.49 2.13 -7.47
CA PHE A 107 -4.46 1.83 -6.46
C PHE A 107 -4.68 0.45 -5.82
N TYR A 108 -5.94 0.14 -5.44
CA TYR A 108 -6.28 -1.15 -4.85
C TYR A 108 -5.91 -2.32 -5.77
N GLU A 109 -6.28 -2.24 -7.04
CA GLU A 109 -5.97 -3.26 -8.04
C GLU A 109 -4.45 -3.46 -8.22
N SER A 110 -3.69 -2.38 -8.33
CA SER A 110 -2.23 -2.44 -8.43
C SER A 110 -1.60 -3.05 -7.18
N TYR A 111 -2.10 -2.70 -6.01
CA TYR A 111 -1.66 -3.23 -4.73
C TYR A 111 -1.99 -4.73 -4.59
N LYS A 112 -3.23 -5.12 -4.96
CA LYS A 112 -3.66 -6.53 -5.00
C LYS A 112 -2.75 -7.36 -5.89
N GLN A 113 -2.50 -6.90 -7.12
CA GLN A 113 -1.60 -7.57 -8.05
C GLN A 113 -0.18 -7.74 -7.49
N ALA A 114 0.34 -6.74 -6.82
CA ALA A 114 1.67 -6.80 -6.22
C ALA A 114 1.75 -7.77 -5.02
N LEU A 115 0.67 -7.88 -4.23
CA LEU A 115 0.58 -8.80 -3.10
C LEU A 115 0.32 -10.24 -3.51
N GLN A 116 -0.32 -10.47 -4.66
CA GLN A 116 -0.76 -11.80 -5.10
C GLN A 116 0.35 -12.86 -5.06
N PRO A 117 1.59 -12.64 -5.56
CA PRO A 117 2.65 -13.64 -5.50
C PRO A 117 3.00 -14.05 -4.05
N HIS A 118 2.99 -13.09 -3.13
CA HIS A 118 3.28 -13.34 -1.72
C HIS A 118 2.16 -14.13 -1.05
N LEU A 119 0.91 -13.83 -1.41
CA LEU A 119 -0.25 -14.58 -0.95
C LEU A 119 -0.25 -16.01 -1.48
N LEU A 120 0.05 -16.22 -2.76
CA LEU A 120 0.15 -17.58 -3.36
C LEU A 120 1.24 -18.41 -2.64
N ALA A 121 2.41 -17.80 -2.41
CA ALA A 121 3.49 -18.46 -1.68
C ALA A 121 3.09 -18.77 -0.23
N PHE A 122 2.37 -17.87 0.43
CA PHE A 122 1.87 -18.03 1.79
C PHE A 122 0.84 -19.17 1.88
N LEU A 123 -0.15 -19.21 0.96
CA LEU A 123 -1.18 -20.25 0.89
C LEU A 123 -0.67 -21.56 0.27
N LYS A 124 0.57 -21.57 -0.26
CA LYS A 124 1.18 -22.71 -0.97
C LYS A 124 0.31 -23.23 -2.12
N VAL A 125 -0.29 -22.31 -2.87
CA VAL A 125 -1.09 -22.60 -4.06
C VAL A 125 -0.46 -21.94 -5.29
N GLU A 126 -0.61 -22.56 -6.46
CA GLU A 126 -0.05 -22.03 -7.71
C GLU A 126 -0.87 -20.89 -8.29
N LYS A 127 -2.18 -20.87 -8.03
CA LYS A 127 -3.10 -19.83 -8.51
C LYS A 127 -4.30 -19.64 -7.57
N LEU A 128 -4.86 -18.46 -7.57
CA LEU A 128 -6.15 -18.23 -6.94
C LEU A 128 -7.26 -18.85 -7.79
N ASN A 129 -8.18 -19.55 -7.16
CA ASN A 129 -9.48 -19.84 -7.73
C ASN A 129 -10.47 -18.70 -7.39
N THR A 130 -11.65 -18.71 -7.98
CA THR A 130 -12.65 -17.65 -7.76
C THR A 130 -13.01 -17.45 -6.28
N GLU A 131 -13.11 -18.54 -5.53
CA GLU A 131 -13.44 -18.48 -4.10
C GLU A 131 -12.33 -17.79 -3.30
N LEU A 132 -11.07 -18.19 -3.50
CA LEU A 132 -9.91 -17.56 -2.85
C LEU A 132 -9.74 -16.10 -3.23
N ASP A 133 -10.01 -15.75 -4.49
CA ASP A 133 -9.95 -14.37 -4.97
C ASP A 133 -10.99 -13.49 -4.28
N LEU A 134 -12.24 -13.97 -4.15
CA LEU A 134 -13.29 -13.26 -3.43
C LEU A 134 -13.01 -13.14 -1.93
N ILE A 135 -12.47 -14.19 -1.31
CA ILE A 135 -12.04 -14.15 0.11
C ILE A 135 -10.92 -13.16 0.30
N PHE A 136 -9.97 -13.13 -0.63
CA PHE A 136 -8.88 -12.15 -0.60
C PHE A 136 -9.41 -10.71 -0.64
N ASP A 137 -10.32 -10.41 -1.56
CA ASP A 137 -10.95 -9.10 -1.65
C ASP A 137 -11.73 -8.73 -0.38
N PHE A 138 -12.47 -9.67 0.18
CA PHE A 138 -13.21 -9.46 1.42
C PHE A 138 -12.26 -9.16 2.61
N VAL A 139 -11.21 -9.96 2.76
CA VAL A 139 -10.24 -9.80 3.84
C VAL A 139 -9.46 -8.50 3.68
N MET A 140 -8.96 -8.22 2.47
CA MET A 140 -8.20 -7.01 2.20
C MET A 140 -9.06 -5.76 2.34
N GLY A 141 -10.30 -5.78 1.86
CA GLY A 141 -11.25 -4.67 2.05
C GLY A 141 -11.50 -4.37 3.53
N GLY A 142 -11.69 -5.41 4.36
CA GLY A 142 -11.81 -5.28 5.81
C GLY A 142 -10.55 -4.71 6.47
N ILE A 143 -9.37 -5.23 6.09
CA ILE A 143 -8.07 -4.73 6.59
C ILE A 143 -7.90 -3.26 6.21
N PHE A 144 -8.12 -2.87 4.96
CA PHE A 144 -8.02 -1.47 4.53
C PHE A 144 -8.94 -0.54 5.31
N ALA A 145 -10.19 -0.95 5.56
CA ALA A 145 -11.15 -0.16 6.34
C ALA A 145 -10.68 0.03 7.80
N LEU A 146 -10.11 -1.00 8.42
CA LEU A 146 -9.54 -0.91 9.77
C LEU A 146 -8.30 -0.03 9.81
N LEU A 147 -7.41 -0.18 8.83
CA LEU A 147 -6.18 0.62 8.73
C LEU A 147 -6.49 2.10 8.46
N GLU A 148 -7.54 2.40 7.68
CA GLU A 148 -8.03 3.76 7.49
C GLU A 148 -8.49 4.39 8.82
N LYS A 149 -9.31 3.67 9.59
CA LYS A 149 -9.75 4.11 10.92
C LYS A 149 -8.56 4.29 11.87
N TYR A 150 -7.61 3.37 11.84
CA TYR A 150 -6.39 3.47 12.66
C TYR A 150 -5.55 4.70 12.29
N ALA A 151 -5.34 4.95 10.99
CA ALA A 151 -4.60 6.11 10.51
C ALA A 151 -5.27 7.46 10.86
N ARG A 152 -6.61 7.47 10.96
CA ARG A 152 -7.40 8.63 11.40
C ARG A 152 -7.47 8.79 12.92
N GLN A 153 -6.91 7.86 13.68
CA GLN A 153 -7.02 7.78 15.15
C GLN A 153 -8.47 7.63 15.66
N ASP A 154 -9.34 7.03 14.83
CA ASP A 154 -10.75 6.77 15.17
C ASP A 154 -10.90 5.56 16.10
N ILE A 155 -9.85 4.74 16.26
CA ILE A 155 -9.81 3.57 17.15
C ILE A 155 -8.61 3.66 18.10
N PRO A 156 -8.82 3.51 19.42
CA PRO A 156 -7.78 3.63 20.43
C PRO A 156 -7.04 2.30 20.66
N LEU A 157 -6.56 1.67 19.60
CA LEU A 157 -5.79 0.42 19.67
C LEU A 157 -4.31 0.66 19.41
N THR A 158 -3.45 -0.12 20.04
CA THR A 158 -2.04 -0.24 19.66
C THR A 158 -1.89 -1.06 18.36
N VAL A 159 -0.70 -1.04 17.75
CA VAL A 159 -0.40 -1.88 16.58
C VAL A 159 -0.57 -3.37 16.94
N GLU A 160 -0.13 -3.76 18.11
CA GLU A 160 -0.20 -5.13 18.63
C GLU A 160 -1.66 -5.57 18.82
N GLU A 161 -2.50 -4.76 19.44
CA GLU A 161 -3.92 -5.05 19.65
C GLU A 161 -4.68 -5.14 18.32
N LEU A 162 -4.40 -4.23 17.38
CA LEU A 162 -5.01 -4.27 16.05
C LEU A 162 -4.54 -5.51 15.26
N THR A 163 -3.26 -5.90 15.39
CA THR A 163 -2.72 -7.12 14.77
C THR A 163 -3.46 -8.35 15.27
N LEU A 164 -3.58 -8.50 16.59
CA LEU A 164 -4.28 -9.63 17.21
C LEU A 164 -5.76 -9.68 16.81
N PHE A 165 -6.42 -8.52 16.78
CA PHE A 165 -7.82 -8.43 16.33
C PHE A 165 -7.99 -8.92 14.89
N ILE A 166 -7.16 -8.42 13.96
CA ILE A 166 -7.23 -8.81 12.54
C ILE A 166 -6.96 -10.31 12.39
N GLN A 167 -5.93 -10.83 13.04
CA GLN A 167 -5.57 -12.25 13.02
C GLN A 167 -6.71 -13.14 13.54
N GLU A 168 -7.35 -12.75 14.63
CA GLU A 168 -8.51 -13.47 15.16
C GLU A 168 -9.69 -13.52 14.18
N GLN A 169 -9.94 -12.41 13.46
CA GLN A 169 -11.02 -12.40 12.46
C GLN A 169 -10.67 -13.27 11.24
N ILE A 170 -9.43 -13.24 10.75
CA ILE A 170 -8.97 -14.11 9.66
C ILE A 170 -9.09 -15.60 10.09
N ASN A 171 -8.68 -15.93 11.30
CA ASN A 171 -8.78 -17.29 11.83
C ASN A 171 -10.22 -17.82 11.95
N LYS A 172 -11.20 -16.94 12.13
CA LYS A 172 -12.64 -17.32 12.13
C LYS A 172 -13.18 -17.63 10.73
N LEU A 173 -12.48 -17.25 9.68
CA LEU A 173 -12.86 -17.62 8.32
C LEU A 173 -12.46 -19.08 8.07
N SER A 174 -13.43 -20.01 8.16
CA SER A 174 -13.22 -21.47 8.10
C SER A 174 -12.48 -21.94 6.83
N VAL A 175 -12.60 -21.19 5.74
CA VAL A 175 -11.94 -21.49 4.46
C VAL A 175 -10.42 -21.31 4.57
N TRP A 176 -9.95 -20.36 5.37
CA TRP A 176 -8.51 -20.13 5.59
C TRP A 176 -7.83 -21.36 6.24
N HIS A 177 -8.55 -22.05 7.13
CA HIS A 177 -8.07 -23.28 7.77
C HIS A 177 -8.00 -24.50 6.83
N SER A 178 -8.88 -24.59 5.84
CA SER A 178 -8.88 -25.74 4.92
C SER A 178 -7.69 -25.75 3.98
N TYR A 179 -7.16 -24.59 3.61
CA TYR A 179 -5.96 -24.49 2.77
C TYR A 179 -4.65 -24.65 3.56
N SER A 180 -4.60 -24.23 4.82
CA SER A 180 -3.41 -24.41 5.68
C SER A 180 -3.27 -25.84 6.24
N ASN A 181 -4.34 -26.63 6.27
CA ASN A 181 -4.35 -27.98 6.84
C ASN A 181 -4.18 -29.13 5.82
N ASN A 182 -4.19 -28.85 4.52
CA ASN A 182 -4.01 -29.89 3.50
C ASN A 182 -2.59 -30.48 3.38
N GLU A 183 -1.65 -30.02 4.20
CA GLU A 183 -0.28 -30.57 4.20
C GLU A 183 -0.06 -31.74 5.17
N ASN A 184 -1.03 -32.12 5.99
CA ASN A 184 -0.86 -33.28 6.90
C ASN A 184 -1.43 -34.59 6.33
N SER A 185 -1.72 -34.66 5.04
CA SER A 185 -2.36 -35.84 4.42
C SER A 185 -1.63 -36.35 3.16
N HIS A 186 -0.29 -36.22 3.13
CA HIS A 186 0.51 -37.01 2.15
C HIS A 186 1.87 -37.39 2.76
#